data_8c42ba7a795a66a2c349399195e71a3c
#
_entry.id   8c42ba7a795a66a2c349399195e71a3c
#
_cell.length_a   1.000
_cell.length_b   1.000
_cell.length_c   1.000
_cell.angle_alpha   90.00
_cell.angle_beta   90.00
_cell.angle_gamma   90.00
#
_symmetry.space_group_name_H-M   'P 1'
#
loop_
_entity.id
_entity.type
_entity.pdbx_description
1 polymer ?
#
loop_
_entity_poly.entity_id
_entity_poly.type
_entity_poly.pdbx_seq_one_letter_code
_entity_poly.pdbx_strand_id
1 'polypeptide(L)'
;MESTFKIIKSNYERDKKQNTPYIIGINGIDCAGKTTLAKDLSGELKQSGINNEIFHIDDFNNEKVEKETYRAFASGNWNENDFDRYYESIIDFQKARKAVGEAAAKNEIVIVEGIFIFRPKLKITFNYRIYIEVDVSVALTRFEKRRRLKGDDRPVEIFED
;
A
#
# COMPACT_ATOMS: atom_id res chain seq x y z
N MET A 1 -7.32 11.88 22.00
CA MET A 1 -6.62 11.84 20.70
C MET A 1 -7.69 11.78 19.62
N GLU A 2 -7.68 12.68 18.66
CA GLU A 2 -8.66 12.67 17.58
C GLU A 2 -8.38 11.46 16.66
N SER A 3 -9.44 10.75 16.22
CA SER A 3 -9.24 9.58 15.38
C SER A 3 -8.77 9.99 13.98
N THR A 4 -7.91 9.17 13.36
CA THR A 4 -7.43 9.38 11.98
C THR A 4 -8.59 9.64 11.00
N PHE A 5 -9.72 8.95 11.19
CA PHE A 5 -10.93 9.16 10.43
C PHE A 5 -11.47 10.60 10.53
N LYS A 6 -11.58 11.16 11.74
CA LYS A 6 -12.09 12.52 11.94
C LYS A 6 -11.20 13.55 11.23
N ILE A 7 -9.89 13.40 11.32
CA ILE A 7 -8.93 14.27 10.64
C ILE A 7 -9.12 14.20 9.12
N ILE A 8 -9.18 12.98 8.58
CA ILE A 8 -9.36 12.77 7.14
C ILE A 8 -10.70 13.34 6.66
N LYS A 9 -11.79 13.07 7.38
CA LYS A 9 -13.12 13.58 7.05
C LYS A 9 -13.15 15.10 7.04
N SER A 10 -12.59 15.74 8.05
CA SER A 10 -12.51 17.20 8.14
C SER A 10 -11.69 17.79 6.97
N ASN A 11 -10.56 17.20 6.65
CA ASN A 11 -9.72 17.63 5.52
C ASN A 11 -10.46 17.44 4.19
N TYR A 12 -11.10 16.29 3.99
CA TYR A 12 -11.89 16.02 2.80
C TYR A 12 -13.04 17.02 2.65
N GLU A 13 -13.84 17.30 3.70
CA GLU A 13 -14.93 18.25 3.65
C GLU A 13 -14.46 19.67 3.32
N ARG A 14 -13.29 20.07 3.83
CA ARG A 14 -12.67 21.36 3.48
C ARG A 14 -12.27 21.40 2.00
N ASP A 15 -11.67 20.32 1.48
CA ASP A 15 -11.06 20.29 0.16
C ASP A 15 -12.06 19.85 -0.94
N LYS A 16 -13.20 19.26 -0.58
CA LYS A 16 -14.27 18.81 -1.51
C LYS A 16 -14.77 19.89 -2.47
N LYS A 17 -14.66 21.17 -2.10
CA LYS A 17 -15.09 22.31 -2.94
C LYS A 17 -14.30 22.44 -4.25
N GLN A 18 -13.18 21.75 -4.40
CA GLN A 18 -12.31 21.84 -5.57
C GLN A 18 -12.70 20.89 -6.70
N ASN A 19 -13.75 20.08 -6.54
CA ASN A 19 -14.22 19.09 -7.53
C ASN A 19 -13.12 18.14 -8.02
N THR A 20 -12.11 17.92 -7.20
CA THR A 20 -10.99 16.99 -7.44
C THR A 20 -11.16 15.78 -6.54
N PRO A 21 -10.88 14.57 -7.05
CA PRO A 21 -10.94 13.37 -6.22
C PRO A 21 -9.92 13.47 -5.08
N TYR A 22 -10.31 12.99 -3.90
CA TYR A 22 -9.45 12.98 -2.72
C TYR A 22 -8.74 11.64 -2.61
N ILE A 23 -7.41 11.65 -2.70
CA ILE A 23 -6.60 10.42 -2.70
C ILE A 23 -5.83 10.33 -1.38
N ILE A 24 -6.05 9.22 -0.66
CA ILE A 24 -5.38 8.87 0.59
C ILE A 24 -4.35 7.79 0.31
N GLY A 25 -3.12 8.00 0.76
CA GLY A 25 -2.06 6.99 0.69
C GLY A 25 -1.78 6.39 2.07
N ILE A 26 -1.71 5.06 2.16
CA ILE A 26 -1.33 4.33 3.38
C ILE A 26 -0.09 3.50 3.06
N ASN A 27 1.07 3.92 3.54
CA ASN A 27 2.36 3.25 3.36
C ASN A 27 2.86 2.64 4.66
N GLY A 28 3.80 1.72 4.57
CA GLY A 28 4.45 1.04 5.69
C GLY A 28 5.01 -0.31 5.24
N ILE A 29 5.84 -0.92 6.07
CA ILE A 29 6.43 -2.23 5.79
C ILE A 29 5.37 -3.35 5.68
N ASP A 30 5.77 -4.51 5.21
CA ASP A 30 4.89 -5.68 5.20
C ASP A 30 4.38 -6.01 6.59
N CYS A 31 3.14 -6.51 6.68
CA CYS A 31 2.46 -6.84 7.92
C CYS A 31 2.31 -5.67 8.94
N ALA A 32 2.56 -4.42 8.54
CA ALA A 32 2.34 -3.25 9.39
C ALA A 32 0.86 -3.01 9.74
N GLY A 33 -0.07 -3.55 8.95
CA GLY A 33 -1.51 -3.35 9.16
C GLY A 33 -2.17 -2.39 8.16
N LYS A 34 -1.50 -2.05 7.06
CA LYS A 34 -2.01 -1.15 6.01
C LYS A 34 -3.41 -1.51 5.52
N THR A 35 -3.59 -2.76 5.13
CA THR A 35 -4.87 -3.28 4.62
C THR A 35 -5.99 -3.24 5.67
N THR A 36 -5.65 -3.48 6.94
CA THR A 36 -6.62 -3.37 8.05
C THR A 36 -7.09 -1.93 8.20
N LEU A 37 -6.14 -0.99 8.30
CA LEU A 37 -6.46 0.44 8.39
C LEU A 37 -7.26 0.94 7.18
N ALA A 38 -6.90 0.50 5.96
CA ALA A 38 -7.63 0.87 4.74
C ALA A 38 -9.08 0.40 4.78
N LYS A 39 -9.33 -0.83 5.24
CA LYS A 39 -10.69 -1.39 5.38
C LYS A 39 -11.50 -0.68 6.43
N ASP A 40 -10.92 -0.42 7.60
CA ASP A 40 -11.58 0.29 8.69
C ASP A 40 -11.97 1.71 8.26
N LEU A 41 -11.02 2.43 7.66
CA LEU A 41 -11.25 3.78 7.12
C LEU A 41 -12.35 3.78 6.04
N SER A 42 -12.28 2.85 5.09
CA SER A 42 -13.31 2.70 4.05
C SER A 42 -14.70 2.44 4.64
N GLY A 43 -14.78 1.59 5.69
CA GLY A 43 -16.02 1.31 6.39
C GLY A 43 -16.62 2.56 7.04
N GLU A 44 -15.81 3.34 7.77
CA GLU A 44 -16.24 4.57 8.42
C GLU A 44 -16.67 5.64 7.39
N LEU A 45 -15.97 5.75 6.26
CA LEU A 45 -16.33 6.66 5.18
C LEU A 45 -17.69 6.27 4.57
N LYS A 46 -17.91 4.98 4.27
CA LYS A 46 -19.19 4.48 3.74
C LYS A 46 -20.35 4.69 4.72
N GLN A 47 -20.14 4.48 6.01
CA GLN A 47 -21.13 4.78 7.04
C GLN A 47 -21.48 6.27 7.10
N SER A 48 -20.56 7.13 6.70
CA SER A 48 -20.77 8.59 6.58
C SER A 48 -21.36 9.01 5.22
N GLY A 49 -21.73 8.06 4.35
CA GLY A 49 -22.29 8.34 3.03
C GLY A 49 -21.28 8.79 1.98
N ILE A 50 -19.97 8.60 2.24
CA ILE A 50 -18.90 9.00 1.32
C ILE A 50 -18.50 7.79 0.47
N ASN A 51 -18.71 7.90 -0.86
CA ASN A 51 -18.32 6.85 -1.80
C ASN A 51 -16.81 6.76 -1.91
N ASN A 52 -16.27 5.52 -1.74
CA ASN A 52 -14.83 5.31 -1.75
C ASN A 52 -14.46 3.91 -2.26
N GLU A 53 -13.22 3.80 -2.76
CA GLU A 53 -12.63 2.58 -3.26
C GLU A 53 -11.22 2.38 -2.69
N ILE A 54 -10.84 1.12 -2.41
CA ILE A 54 -9.51 0.75 -1.94
C ILE A 54 -8.72 0.13 -3.09
N PHE A 55 -7.48 0.61 -3.27
CA PHE A 55 -6.50 0.05 -4.19
C PHE A 55 -5.34 -0.56 -3.42
N HIS A 56 -5.11 -1.84 -3.64
CA HIS A 56 -3.93 -2.55 -3.18
C HIS A 56 -2.85 -2.43 -4.24
N ILE A 57 -1.75 -1.74 -3.95
CA ILE A 57 -0.69 -1.54 -4.94
C ILE A 57 -0.05 -2.88 -5.36
N ASP A 58 -0.07 -3.87 -4.47
CA ASP A 58 0.48 -5.20 -4.71
C ASP A 58 -0.26 -5.96 -5.84
N ASP A 59 -1.51 -5.58 -6.16
CA ASP A 59 -2.27 -6.13 -7.30
C ASP A 59 -1.66 -5.73 -8.65
N PHE A 60 -0.73 -4.79 -8.65
CA PHE A 60 0.01 -4.32 -9.81
C PHE A 60 1.46 -4.80 -9.82
N ASN A 61 1.79 -5.82 -9.02
CA ASN A 61 3.13 -6.40 -9.01
C ASN A 61 3.46 -7.04 -10.36
N ASN A 62 4.72 -6.88 -10.74
CA ASN A 62 5.30 -7.55 -11.88
C ASN A 62 5.72 -8.97 -11.47
N GLU A 63 4.87 -9.95 -11.76
CA GLU A 63 5.11 -11.35 -11.42
C GLU A 63 6.47 -11.91 -11.87
N LYS A 64 6.99 -11.42 -13.00
CA LYS A 64 8.29 -11.85 -13.50
C LYS A 64 9.40 -11.38 -12.56
N VAL A 65 9.36 -10.11 -12.17
CA VAL A 65 10.33 -9.53 -11.23
C VAL A 65 10.24 -10.21 -9.88
N GLU A 66 9.02 -10.42 -9.40
CA GLU A 66 8.79 -11.13 -8.13
C GLU A 66 9.40 -12.54 -8.15
N LYS A 67 9.15 -13.33 -9.19
CA LYS A 67 9.71 -14.68 -9.34
C LYS A 67 11.25 -14.69 -9.48
N GLU A 68 11.82 -13.72 -10.20
CA GLU A 68 13.27 -13.56 -10.35
C GLU A 68 13.92 -13.21 -9.01
N THR A 69 13.32 -12.29 -8.25
CA THR A 69 13.75 -11.89 -6.91
C THR A 69 13.78 -13.09 -5.96
N TYR A 70 12.70 -13.86 -5.93
CA TYR A 70 12.62 -15.08 -5.13
C TYR A 70 13.73 -16.07 -5.43
N ARG A 71 14.02 -16.30 -6.72
CA ARG A 71 15.08 -17.23 -7.14
C ARG A 71 16.45 -16.72 -6.72
N ALA A 72 16.73 -15.44 -6.89
CA ALA A 72 17.99 -14.82 -6.48
C ALA A 72 18.21 -14.96 -4.97
N PHE A 73 17.16 -14.69 -4.20
CA PHE A 73 17.19 -14.80 -2.75
C PHE A 73 17.42 -16.25 -2.29
N ALA A 74 16.61 -17.19 -2.79
CA ALA A 74 16.72 -18.62 -2.45
C ALA A 74 18.05 -19.26 -2.83
N SER A 75 18.76 -18.71 -3.83
CA SER A 75 20.09 -19.17 -4.25
C SER A 75 21.25 -18.47 -3.54
N GLY A 76 20.99 -17.55 -2.62
CA GLY A 76 22.02 -16.73 -1.96
C GLY A 76 22.75 -15.74 -2.89
N ASN A 77 22.18 -15.46 -4.07
CA ASN A 77 22.75 -14.53 -5.05
C ASN A 77 22.18 -13.12 -4.96
N TRP A 78 21.45 -12.82 -3.89
CA TRP A 78 20.86 -11.49 -3.66
C TRP A 78 21.92 -10.50 -3.15
N ASN A 79 21.92 -9.28 -3.68
CA ASN A 79 22.82 -8.20 -3.26
C ASN A 79 22.11 -6.83 -3.33
N GLU A 80 22.76 -5.76 -2.84
CA GLU A 80 22.19 -4.43 -2.78
C GLU A 80 21.69 -3.89 -4.14
N ASN A 81 22.40 -4.18 -5.23
CA ASN A 81 21.96 -3.76 -6.58
C ASN A 81 20.65 -4.45 -7.01
N ASP A 82 20.40 -5.66 -6.49
CA ASP A 82 19.15 -6.38 -6.74
C ASP A 82 17.98 -5.73 -6.01
N PHE A 83 18.23 -5.13 -4.83
CA PHE A 83 17.19 -4.36 -4.12
C PHE A 83 16.76 -3.13 -4.93
N ASP A 84 17.69 -2.35 -5.46
CA ASP A 84 17.37 -1.19 -6.29
C ASP A 84 16.60 -1.61 -7.55
N ARG A 85 17.02 -2.67 -8.20
CA ARG A 85 16.31 -3.24 -9.35
C ARG A 85 14.90 -3.70 -8.99
N TYR A 86 14.76 -4.42 -7.89
CA TYR A 86 13.45 -4.81 -7.36
C TYR A 86 12.59 -3.60 -7.07
N TYR A 87 13.16 -2.67 -6.30
CA TYR A 87 12.49 -1.41 -5.96
C TYR A 87 12.00 -0.66 -7.19
N GLU A 88 12.73 -0.63 -8.28
CA GLU A 88 12.40 0.11 -9.50
C GLU A 88 11.41 -0.62 -10.42
N SER A 89 11.26 -1.92 -10.31
CA SER A 89 10.56 -2.73 -11.31
C SER A 89 9.47 -3.65 -10.76
N ILE A 90 9.34 -3.79 -9.42
CA ILE A 90 8.33 -4.70 -8.84
C ILE A 90 6.90 -4.25 -9.13
N ILE A 91 6.64 -2.96 -9.25
CA ILE A 91 5.31 -2.42 -9.49
C ILE A 91 5.19 -1.92 -10.93
N ASP A 92 4.13 -2.31 -11.64
CA ASP A 92 3.71 -1.66 -12.88
C ASP A 92 3.06 -0.30 -12.57
N PHE A 93 3.91 0.71 -12.40
CA PHE A 93 3.48 2.06 -12.05
C PHE A 93 2.54 2.70 -13.06
N GLN A 94 2.65 2.34 -14.34
CA GLN A 94 1.77 2.89 -15.38
C GLN A 94 0.36 2.33 -15.21
N LYS A 95 0.25 1.02 -15.06
CA LYS A 95 -1.03 0.33 -14.85
C LYS A 95 -1.69 0.77 -13.56
N ALA A 96 -0.92 0.83 -12.46
CA ALA A 96 -1.41 1.28 -11.16
C ALA A 96 -1.97 2.71 -11.22
N ARG A 97 -1.21 3.65 -11.79
CA ARG A 97 -1.65 5.04 -11.94
C ARG A 97 -2.92 5.18 -12.77
N LYS A 98 -3.03 4.43 -13.88
CA LYS A 98 -4.21 4.43 -14.72
C LYS A 98 -5.44 3.97 -13.95
N ALA A 99 -5.32 2.85 -13.24
CA ALA A 99 -6.41 2.28 -12.45
C ALA A 99 -6.87 3.23 -11.33
N VAL A 100 -5.92 3.83 -10.60
CA VAL A 100 -6.24 4.83 -9.55
C VAL A 100 -6.92 6.05 -10.16
N GLY A 101 -6.48 6.52 -11.33
CA GLY A 101 -7.12 7.64 -12.04
C GLY A 101 -8.56 7.34 -12.47
N GLU A 102 -8.82 6.12 -12.97
CA GLU A 102 -10.16 5.68 -13.36
C GLU A 102 -11.10 5.56 -12.15
N ALA A 103 -10.60 5.10 -11.03
CA ALA A 103 -11.36 5.05 -9.77
C ALA A 103 -11.64 6.44 -9.21
N ALA A 104 -10.65 7.33 -9.26
CA ALA A 104 -10.78 8.70 -8.83
C ALA A 104 -11.85 9.48 -9.61
N ALA A 105 -12.12 9.10 -10.87
CA ALA A 105 -13.19 9.68 -11.66
C ALA A 105 -14.60 9.22 -11.23
N LYS A 106 -14.72 8.15 -10.44
CA LYS A 106 -15.99 7.52 -10.06
C LYS A 106 -16.29 7.60 -8.57
N ASN A 107 -15.28 7.89 -7.77
CA ASN A 107 -15.37 7.89 -6.31
C ASN A 107 -14.99 9.25 -5.75
N GLU A 108 -15.58 9.59 -4.60
CA GLU A 108 -15.23 10.81 -3.86
C GLU A 108 -13.87 10.70 -3.20
N ILE A 109 -13.55 9.50 -2.69
CA ILE A 109 -12.26 9.18 -2.06
C ILE A 109 -11.69 7.90 -2.66
N VAL A 110 -10.39 7.90 -2.93
CA VAL A 110 -9.63 6.70 -3.28
C VAL A 110 -8.57 6.47 -2.22
N ILE A 111 -8.55 5.26 -1.65
CA ILE A 111 -7.54 4.83 -0.68
C ILE A 111 -6.55 3.92 -1.41
N VAL A 112 -5.29 4.33 -1.51
CA VAL A 112 -4.21 3.52 -2.07
C VAL A 112 -3.34 3.02 -0.94
N GLU A 113 -3.19 1.71 -0.80
CA GLU A 113 -2.36 1.13 0.23
C GLU A 113 -1.31 0.18 -0.35
N GLY A 114 -0.17 0.09 0.31
CA GLY A 114 0.91 -0.85 -0.02
C GLY A 114 2.28 -0.33 0.34
N ILE A 115 3.29 -1.12 0.00
CA ILE A 115 4.68 -0.71 0.13
C ILE A 115 5.05 0.27 -1.00
N PHE A 116 5.98 1.19 -0.73
CA PHE A 116 6.57 2.06 -1.75
C PHE A 116 5.60 3.01 -2.49
N ILE A 117 4.37 3.20 -2.04
CA ILE A 117 3.39 4.04 -2.74
C ILE A 117 3.75 5.52 -2.78
N PHE A 118 4.64 5.99 -1.92
CA PHE A 118 5.07 7.40 -1.91
C PHE A 118 6.27 7.67 -2.83
N ARG A 119 6.64 6.71 -3.68
CA ARG A 119 7.70 6.91 -4.66
C ARG A 119 7.33 7.95 -5.72
N PRO A 120 8.27 8.81 -6.10
CA PRO A 120 8.05 9.79 -7.17
C PRO A 120 7.63 9.15 -8.50
N LYS A 121 8.08 7.92 -8.76
CA LYS A 121 7.78 7.17 -10.00
C LYS A 121 6.31 6.82 -10.15
N LEU A 122 5.58 6.64 -9.06
CA LEU A 122 4.14 6.38 -9.09
C LEU A 122 3.34 7.57 -9.63
N LYS A 123 3.86 8.80 -9.45
CA LYS A 123 3.24 10.05 -9.96
C LYS A 123 1.76 10.21 -9.57
N ILE A 124 1.41 9.79 -8.38
CA ILE A 124 0.09 10.06 -7.77
C ILE A 124 0.27 11.17 -6.75
N THR A 125 -0.59 12.19 -6.82
CA THR A 125 -0.66 13.23 -5.81
C THR A 125 -1.64 12.80 -4.73
N PHE A 126 -1.12 12.59 -3.52
CA PHE A 126 -1.93 12.23 -2.36
C PHE A 126 -2.34 13.49 -1.60
N ASN A 127 -3.64 13.63 -1.32
CA ASN A 127 -4.18 14.68 -0.47
C ASN A 127 -3.87 14.43 1.01
N TYR A 128 -3.84 13.15 1.40
CA TYR A 128 -3.46 12.73 2.74
C TYR A 128 -2.52 11.53 2.69
N ARG A 129 -1.47 11.56 3.50
CA ARG A 129 -0.46 10.50 3.56
C ARG A 129 -0.40 9.94 4.97
N ILE A 130 -0.51 8.63 5.08
CA ILE A 130 -0.36 7.89 6.32
C ILE A 130 0.84 6.96 6.16
N TYR A 131 1.77 7.04 7.09
CA TYR A 131 2.85 6.07 7.22
C TYR A 131 2.62 5.26 8.49
N ILE A 132 2.50 3.94 8.35
CA ILE A 132 2.38 3.04 9.50
C ILE A 132 3.77 2.55 9.85
N GLU A 133 4.25 3.00 10.99
CA GLU A 133 5.48 2.50 11.59
C GLU A 133 5.14 1.41 12.61
N VAL A 134 5.85 0.30 12.55
CA VAL A 134 5.70 -0.84 13.44
C VAL A 134 7.08 -1.44 13.68
N ASP A 135 7.29 -1.93 14.89
CA ASP A 135 8.52 -2.67 15.21
C ASP A 135 8.66 -3.89 14.30
N VAL A 136 9.87 -4.11 13.78
CA VAL A 136 10.18 -5.22 12.88
C VAL A 136 9.82 -6.56 13.49
N SER A 137 10.07 -6.75 14.79
CA SER A 137 9.72 -7.98 15.51
C SER A 137 8.22 -8.26 15.52
N VAL A 138 7.40 -7.21 15.60
CA VAL A 138 5.94 -7.31 15.51
C VAL A 138 5.51 -7.65 14.10
N ALA A 139 6.13 -7.03 13.09
CA ALA A 139 5.86 -7.34 11.68
C ALA A 139 6.21 -8.79 11.35
N LEU A 140 7.37 -9.27 11.78
CA LEU A 140 7.81 -10.66 11.61
C LEU A 140 6.85 -11.66 12.27
N THR A 141 6.44 -11.42 13.51
CA THR A 141 5.47 -12.27 14.21
C THR A 141 4.14 -12.37 13.44
N ARG A 142 3.66 -11.24 12.91
CA ARG A 142 2.44 -11.22 12.08
C ARG A 142 2.61 -11.93 10.76
N PHE A 143 3.80 -11.81 10.15
CA PHE A 143 4.14 -12.48 8.91
C PHE A 143 4.18 -14.01 9.07
N GLU A 144 4.84 -14.53 10.10
CA GLU A 144 4.88 -15.95 10.40
C GLU A 144 3.47 -16.52 10.64
N LYS A 145 2.63 -15.79 11.40
CA LYS A 145 1.25 -16.19 11.62
C LYS A 145 0.47 -16.27 10.30
N ARG A 146 0.67 -15.30 9.40
CA ARG A 146 0.04 -15.25 8.07
C ARG A 146 0.51 -16.41 7.19
N ARG A 147 1.80 -16.76 7.22
CA ARG A 147 2.37 -17.91 6.52
C ARG A 147 1.71 -19.21 6.94
N ARG A 148 1.65 -19.46 8.24
CA ARG A 148 1.02 -20.69 8.80
C ARG A 148 -0.43 -20.83 8.35
N LEU A 149 -1.16 -19.72 8.22
CA LEU A 149 -2.56 -19.72 7.83
C LEU A 149 -2.79 -19.88 6.32
N LYS A 150 -1.83 -19.49 5.48
CA LYS A 150 -1.98 -19.44 4.02
C LYS A 150 -1.12 -20.47 3.27
N GLY A 151 -0.28 -21.24 3.95
CA GLY A 151 0.72 -22.08 3.29
C GLY A 151 1.73 -21.29 2.44
N ASP A 152 2.07 -20.10 2.88
CA ASP A 152 2.99 -19.19 2.17
C ASP A 152 4.43 -19.61 2.46
N ASP A 153 5.14 -20.09 1.43
CA ASP A 153 6.50 -20.63 1.53
C ASP A 153 7.62 -19.58 1.33
N ARG A 154 7.29 -18.29 1.36
CA ARG A 154 8.30 -17.22 1.20
C ARG A 154 9.35 -17.29 2.31
N PRO A 155 10.65 -17.14 1.99
CA PRO A 155 11.71 -17.13 3.00
C PRO A 155 11.52 -16.03 4.04
N VAL A 156 11.80 -16.31 5.31
CA VAL A 156 11.67 -15.33 6.41
C VAL A 156 12.77 -14.29 6.33
N GLU A 157 13.92 -14.66 5.81
CA GLU A 157 15.14 -13.83 5.70
C GLU A 157 14.96 -12.54 4.88
N ILE A 158 13.89 -12.45 4.07
CA ILE A 158 13.56 -11.22 3.30
C ILE A 158 13.21 -10.04 4.23
N PHE A 159 12.99 -10.27 5.51
CA PHE A 159 12.51 -9.26 6.47
C PHE A 159 13.51 -8.89 7.56
N GLU A 160 14.71 -9.49 7.58
CA GLU A 160 15.71 -9.29 8.63
C GLU A 160 16.75 -8.21 8.32
N ASP A 161 16.77 -7.64 7.11
CA ASP A 161 17.68 -6.58 6.68
C ASP A 161 16.87 -5.25 6.43
#